data_1c73045c06f678fd6001d802eed9bba5
#
_entry.id   1c73045c06f678fd6001d802eed9bba5
#
_cell.length_a   1.000
_cell.length_b   1.000
_cell.length_c   1.000
_cell.angle_alpha   90.00
_cell.angle_beta   90.00
_cell.angle_gamma   90.00
#
_symmetry.space_group_name_H-M   'P 1'
#
loop_
_entity.id
_entity.type
_entity.pdbx_description
1 polymer ?
#
loop_
_entity_poly.entity_id
_entity_poly.type
_entity_poly.pdbx_seq_one_letter_code
_entity_poly.pdbx_strand_id
1 'polypeptide(L)'
;MASASDSANQRDARRLPDAVPENIVLVMIPKTYLAVSRRVALLTVLAAASFTVTLPAQVRAARSRTTAANGVAAARLARLDTLLDAAVADGSITGAVGLVLQDGRVLYERAVGWEDREASRRMAPDGIFRIASQTKALTSIAIMSLVEQGTLSLDDRVGRWLPSFATTTVLADGASAPVPARRQITIRDLLTHTAGISYGTDARVAEQYRAQALGPAAGRGWYTADKSEPICTTMDRLGTLPFVAQPGSAFVYGYSTDILGCVVERVSGQSLDAFLTTRITAPLGMRDTHFFVPDDKRSRFVTVYMNDSSGRSVRAPDGPRGQGEYVTGPRTSFSGGAGLVSTARDYARLLQMLLQRGELDGIRILAPRSVELMTSNQTGTLYATDGRGFGLGFSTVERLGADGFRSVGTYGWGGAYGSTYMVDPSQRLIIVFMINQLPNSSDLASKFVTLTYQALVPASR
;
A
#
# COMPACT_ATOMS: atom_id res chain seq x y z
N MET A 1 10.21 -70.50 11.45
CA MET A 1 11.62 -70.59 11.05
C MET A 1 11.92 -69.33 10.29
N ALA A 2 12.48 -68.35 10.93
CA ALA A 2 13.89 -67.94 10.95
C ALA A 2 14.28 -67.36 9.59
N SER A 3 14.87 -66.22 9.40
CA SER A 3 15.58 -65.20 10.17
C SER A 3 15.93 -64.10 9.18
N ALA A 4 15.79 -62.82 9.53
CA ALA A 4 16.84 -61.89 9.90
C ALA A 4 17.93 -61.60 8.86
N SER A 5 18.11 -60.37 8.48
CA SER A 5 19.20 -59.43 8.72
C SER A 5 19.21 -58.40 7.58
N ASP A 6 19.04 -57.11 7.84
CA ASP A 6 20.01 -56.15 8.33
C ASP A 6 20.88 -55.54 7.24
N SER A 7 20.71 -54.29 6.94
CA SER A 7 21.77 -53.30 7.09
C SER A 7 21.35 -51.90 6.57
N ALA A 8 21.65 -50.98 7.45
CA ALA A 8 21.52 -49.54 7.37
C ALA A 8 22.24 -48.90 6.17
N ASN A 9 21.69 -47.87 5.63
CA ASN A 9 22.50 -46.74 5.19
C ASN A 9 21.77 -45.41 5.43
N GLN A 10 22.10 -44.78 6.54
CA GLN A 10 21.83 -43.39 6.82
C GLN A 10 22.57 -42.52 5.82
N ARG A 11 21.85 -41.69 5.08
CA ARG A 11 22.43 -40.47 4.50
C ARG A 11 21.69 -39.27 5.05
N ASP A 12 22.44 -38.54 5.78
CA ASP A 12 22.30 -37.21 6.33
C ASP A 12 21.52 -36.29 5.38
N ALA A 13 20.26 -36.05 5.69
CA ALA A 13 19.49 -34.93 5.12
C ALA A 13 19.60 -33.77 6.11
N ARG A 14 20.49 -32.84 5.85
CA ARG A 14 20.63 -31.60 6.59
C ARG A 14 19.29 -30.88 6.57
N ARG A 15 18.69 -30.80 7.75
CA ARG A 15 17.51 -29.96 8.02
C ARG A 15 17.84 -28.50 7.75
N LEU A 16 17.11 -27.89 6.87
CA LEU A 16 17.00 -26.44 6.78
C LEU A 16 16.25 -25.95 8.01
N PRO A 17 16.60 -24.80 8.60
CA PRO A 17 15.92 -24.29 9.77
C PRO A 17 14.48 -23.90 9.43
N ASP A 18 13.55 -24.46 10.19
CA ASP A 18 12.13 -24.20 10.15
C ASP A 18 11.79 -22.79 10.64
N ALA A 19 10.76 -22.24 10.00
CA ALA A 19 9.78 -21.28 10.50
C ALA A 19 10.28 -19.85 10.80
N VAL A 20 10.09 -18.99 9.82
CA VAL A 20 9.79 -17.58 10.07
C VAL A 20 8.34 -17.50 10.58
N PRO A 21 8.07 -16.77 11.70
CA PRO A 21 6.74 -16.75 12.31
C PRO A 21 5.64 -16.23 11.39
N GLU A 22 4.52 -16.92 11.40
CA GLU A 22 3.31 -16.71 10.58
C GLU A 22 2.51 -15.43 10.85
N ASN A 23 3.10 -14.38 11.43
CA ASN A 23 2.37 -13.20 11.86
C ASN A 23 2.73 -11.93 11.07
N ILE A 24 2.51 -11.93 9.76
CA ILE A 24 2.42 -10.69 8.99
C ILE A 24 1.01 -10.55 8.44
N VAL A 25 0.05 -10.49 9.35
CA VAL A 25 -1.26 -9.89 9.09
C VAL A 25 -1.12 -8.41 9.39
N LEU A 26 -1.40 -7.59 8.41
CA LEU A 26 -1.49 -6.14 8.56
C LEU A 26 -2.70 -5.82 9.45
N VAL A 27 -2.55 -6.01 10.76
CA VAL A 27 -3.52 -5.54 11.74
C VAL A 27 -3.11 -4.14 12.15
N MET A 28 -3.73 -3.14 11.54
CA MET A 28 -3.78 -1.80 12.10
C MET A 28 -4.80 -1.82 13.25
N ILE A 29 -4.38 -2.31 14.43
CA ILE A 29 -5.12 -2.15 15.68
C ILE A 29 -4.28 -1.26 16.59
N PRO A 30 -4.81 -0.16 17.12
CA PRO A 30 -4.09 0.68 18.05
C PRO A 30 -3.92 -0.04 19.39
N LYS A 31 -2.67 -0.23 19.82
CA LYS A 31 -2.37 -0.66 21.19
C LYS A 31 -2.53 0.50 22.15
N THR A 32 -3.39 0.31 23.13
CA THR A 32 -3.55 1.12 24.32
C THR A 32 -2.28 1.16 25.17
N TYR A 33 -1.98 2.36 25.67
CA TYR A 33 -0.85 2.65 26.57
C TYR A 33 -0.93 1.90 27.88
N LEU A 34 0.18 1.32 28.32
CA LEU A 34 0.48 1.06 29.72
C LEU A 34 1.88 1.63 30.00
N ALA A 35 1.90 2.65 30.86
CA ALA A 35 3.11 3.29 31.36
C ALA A 35 3.74 2.45 32.47
N VAL A 36 5.06 2.21 32.38
CA VAL A 36 5.86 1.89 33.58
C VAL A 36 7.17 2.65 33.49
N SER A 37 7.32 3.53 34.46
CA SER A 37 8.53 4.29 34.79
C SER A 37 9.59 3.39 35.46
N ARG A 38 10.86 3.56 35.13
CA ARG A 38 11.96 3.43 36.13
C ARG A 38 13.22 4.19 35.68
N ARG A 39 13.63 5.10 36.58
CA ARG A 39 14.90 5.82 36.59
C ARG A 39 16.04 4.87 36.99
N VAL A 40 17.21 4.98 36.35
CA VAL A 40 18.50 4.80 37.01
C VAL A 40 19.49 5.77 36.37
N ALA A 41 20.08 6.59 37.20
CA ALA A 41 21.23 7.44 36.91
C ALA A 41 22.51 6.68 37.21
N LEU A 42 23.55 6.81 36.39
CA LEU A 42 24.94 6.70 36.91
C LEU A 42 25.89 7.54 36.08
N LEU A 43 26.65 8.35 36.78
CA LEU A 43 27.80 9.15 36.33
C LEU A 43 29.02 8.23 36.06
N THR A 44 29.86 8.57 35.06
CA THR A 44 31.33 8.65 35.26
C THR A 44 32.06 9.22 34.02
N VAL A 45 32.72 10.35 34.22
CA VAL A 45 34.15 10.71 34.08
C VAL A 45 34.77 10.77 32.67
N LEU A 46 35.29 11.99 32.40
CA LEU A 46 36.13 12.46 31.29
C LEU A 46 37.42 11.68 31.06
N ALA A 47 37.74 11.48 29.79
CA ALA A 47 39.13 11.48 29.32
C ALA A 47 39.19 12.16 27.92
N ALA A 48 39.83 13.30 27.86
CA ALA A 48 40.10 14.05 26.65
C ALA A 48 41.26 13.40 25.89
N ALA A 49 41.01 12.95 24.65
CA ALA A 49 42.06 12.70 23.67
C ALA A 49 41.70 13.44 22.40
N SER A 50 42.47 14.49 22.12
CA SER A 50 42.36 15.29 20.89
C SER A 50 42.88 14.48 19.70
N PHE A 51 41.95 13.93 18.88
CA PHE A 51 42.27 13.48 17.53
C PHE A 51 41.71 14.48 16.53
N THR A 52 42.62 15.17 15.83
CA THR A 52 42.28 15.95 14.64
C THR A 52 41.90 14.99 13.52
N VAL A 53 40.60 14.79 13.34
CA VAL A 53 40.04 14.10 12.15
C VAL A 53 39.77 15.14 11.10
N THR A 54 40.55 15.10 10.01
CA THR A 54 40.26 15.80 8.76
C THR A 54 38.92 15.28 8.22
N LEU A 55 37.89 16.11 8.24
CA LEU A 55 36.60 15.84 7.63
C LEU A 55 36.73 15.70 6.10
N PRO A 56 36.27 14.60 5.50
CA PRO A 56 36.08 14.56 4.06
C PRO A 56 34.89 15.40 3.64
N ALA A 57 34.99 15.93 2.41
CA ALA A 57 34.11 16.88 1.77
C ALA A 57 32.61 16.68 2.04
N GLN A 58 31.95 17.77 2.37
CA GLN A 58 30.54 17.93 2.57
C GLN A 58 29.72 17.26 1.46
N VAL A 59 29.07 16.17 1.78
CA VAL A 59 27.94 15.65 1.00
C VAL A 59 26.81 16.66 1.17
N ARG A 60 26.57 17.44 0.13
CA ARG A 60 25.45 18.37 0.05
C ARG A 60 24.17 17.55 0.12
N ALA A 61 23.57 17.41 1.30
CA ALA A 61 22.21 16.94 1.46
C ALA A 61 21.31 17.83 0.59
N ALA A 62 20.46 17.21 -0.23
CA ALA A 62 19.48 17.94 -1.03
C ALA A 62 18.66 18.80 -0.09
N ARG A 63 18.83 20.12 -0.19
CA ARG A 63 18.11 21.06 0.67
C ARG A 63 16.62 20.90 0.45
N SER A 64 15.86 20.70 1.52
CA SER A 64 14.40 20.82 1.54
C SER A 64 13.98 22.11 0.83
N ARG A 65 13.14 22.01 -0.20
CA ARG A 65 12.49 23.18 -0.78
C ARG A 65 11.30 23.54 0.09
N THR A 66 11.54 24.44 1.04
CA THR A 66 10.48 25.01 1.87
C THR A 66 10.09 26.36 1.26
N THR A 67 8.95 26.41 0.58
CA THR A 67 8.35 27.71 0.19
C THR A 67 7.43 28.14 1.32
N ALA A 68 7.76 29.23 2.00
CA ALA A 68 6.86 29.85 2.98
C ALA A 68 5.59 30.34 2.25
N ALA A 69 4.55 29.50 2.25
CA ALA A 69 3.20 29.90 1.87
C ALA A 69 2.50 30.47 3.13
N ASN A 70 1.66 31.48 2.96
CA ASN A 70 0.86 32.06 4.04
C ASN A 70 0.12 30.94 4.79
N GLY A 71 0.38 30.83 6.11
CA GLY A 71 -0.26 29.86 6.98
C GLY A 71 0.56 28.60 7.29
N VAL A 72 1.84 28.55 6.93
CA VAL A 72 2.74 27.44 7.31
C VAL A 72 3.98 27.95 8.03
N ALA A 73 4.27 27.37 9.20
CA ALA A 73 5.45 27.72 9.96
C ALA A 73 6.67 26.91 9.49
N ALA A 74 7.59 27.54 8.76
CA ALA A 74 8.80 26.90 8.24
C ALA A 74 9.63 26.19 9.33
N ALA A 75 9.76 26.79 10.51
CA ALA A 75 10.44 26.17 11.64
C ALA A 75 9.77 24.89 12.16
N ARG A 76 8.46 24.76 11.97
CA ARG A 76 7.73 23.52 12.33
C ARG A 76 7.86 22.46 11.26
N LEU A 77 7.92 22.84 9.98
CA LEU A 77 8.23 21.89 8.89
C LEU A 77 9.63 21.30 9.03
N ALA A 78 10.61 22.06 9.55
CA ALA A 78 11.96 21.56 9.82
C ALA A 78 11.99 20.38 10.82
N ARG A 79 10.93 20.19 11.62
CA ARG A 79 10.79 19.00 12.48
C ARG A 79 10.62 17.71 11.68
N LEU A 80 10.10 17.79 10.46
CA LEU A 80 10.03 16.66 9.54
C LEU A 80 11.44 16.22 9.12
N ASP A 81 12.36 17.16 8.93
CA ASP A 81 13.76 16.84 8.63
C ASP A 81 14.39 16.05 9.77
N THR A 82 14.22 16.53 11.02
CA THR A 82 14.73 15.84 12.21
C THR A 82 14.12 14.44 12.36
N LEU A 83 12.81 14.31 12.12
CA LEU A 83 12.11 13.02 12.19
C LEU A 83 12.68 12.01 11.19
N LEU A 84 12.86 12.43 9.93
CA LEU A 84 13.33 11.56 8.86
C LEU A 84 14.81 11.19 9.01
N ASP A 85 15.65 12.15 9.42
CA ASP A 85 17.07 11.90 9.67
C ASP A 85 17.27 10.93 10.83
N ALA A 86 16.52 11.10 11.92
CA ALA A 86 16.56 10.17 13.05
C ALA A 86 16.16 8.76 12.66
N ALA A 87 15.10 8.59 11.86
CA ALA A 87 14.62 7.28 11.43
C ALA A 87 15.61 6.54 10.51
N VAL A 88 16.39 7.27 9.71
CA VAL A 88 17.48 6.68 8.93
C VAL A 88 18.69 6.36 9.82
N ALA A 89 19.00 7.26 10.77
CA ALA A 89 20.17 7.10 11.64
C ALA A 89 20.02 5.93 12.62
N ASP A 90 18.80 5.69 13.14
CA ASP A 90 18.50 4.59 14.06
C ASP A 90 18.18 3.27 13.33
N GLY A 91 18.12 3.29 11.99
CA GLY A 91 17.85 2.11 11.16
C GLY A 91 16.38 1.70 11.09
N SER A 92 15.45 2.49 11.62
CA SER A 92 14.00 2.23 11.53
C SER A 92 13.51 2.16 10.10
N ILE A 93 14.16 2.90 9.18
CA ILE A 93 13.96 2.84 7.75
C ILE A 93 15.29 2.92 7.01
N THR A 94 15.36 2.33 5.83
CA THR A 94 16.54 2.47 4.96
C THR A 94 16.48 3.74 4.13
N GLY A 95 15.29 4.13 3.67
CA GLY A 95 15.09 5.36 2.92
C GLY A 95 13.62 5.73 2.77
N ALA A 96 13.36 6.99 2.50
CA ALA A 96 12.02 7.54 2.33
C ALA A 96 11.98 8.77 1.42
N VAL A 97 10.79 9.04 0.86
CA VAL A 97 10.44 10.31 0.24
C VAL A 97 9.17 10.84 0.91
N GLY A 98 9.25 12.01 1.54
CA GLY A 98 8.12 12.74 2.08
C GLY A 98 7.75 13.91 1.18
N LEU A 99 6.47 14.03 0.82
CA LEU A 99 5.93 15.10 -0.02
C LEU A 99 4.64 15.64 0.59
N VAL A 100 4.58 16.95 0.77
CA VAL A 100 3.39 17.66 1.28
C VAL A 100 3.02 18.77 0.31
N LEU A 101 1.76 18.79 -0.12
CA LEU A 101 1.20 19.88 -0.92
C LEU A 101 0.04 20.54 -0.16
N GLN A 102 -0.08 21.84 -0.28
CA GLN A 102 -1.27 22.60 0.11
C GLN A 102 -1.65 23.54 -1.02
N ASP A 103 -2.93 23.64 -1.34
CA ASP A 103 -3.42 24.45 -2.47
C ASP A 103 -2.70 24.18 -3.80
N GLY A 104 -2.28 22.94 -4.04
CA GLY A 104 -1.51 22.54 -5.23
C GLY A 104 -0.05 22.96 -5.24
N ARG A 105 0.44 23.59 -4.16
CA ARG A 105 1.84 24.02 -4.02
C ARG A 105 2.60 23.07 -3.11
N VAL A 106 3.83 22.74 -3.48
CA VAL A 106 4.72 21.94 -2.64
C VAL A 106 5.16 22.76 -1.43
N LEU A 107 4.73 22.34 -0.23
CA LEU A 107 5.18 22.91 1.05
C LEU A 107 6.45 22.24 1.55
N TYR A 108 6.55 20.94 1.33
CA TYR A 108 7.67 20.13 1.79
C TYR A 108 7.92 19.01 0.79
N GLU A 109 9.18 18.80 0.45
CA GLU A 109 9.64 17.64 -0.30
C GLU A 109 11.03 17.28 0.15
N ARG A 110 11.21 16.03 0.58
CA ARG A 110 12.50 15.53 0.99
C ARG A 110 12.67 14.05 0.72
N ALA A 111 13.83 13.68 0.22
CA ALA A 111 14.32 12.32 0.11
C ALA A 111 15.44 12.11 1.14
N VAL A 112 15.41 10.97 1.86
CA VAL A 112 16.39 10.63 2.90
C VAL A 112 16.84 9.18 2.78
N GLY A 113 18.06 8.90 3.25
CA GLY A 113 18.60 7.54 3.29
C GLY A 113 19.02 7.02 1.91
N TRP A 114 18.69 5.77 1.65
CA TRP A 114 19.19 5.01 0.51
C TRP A 114 18.05 4.50 -0.36
N GLU A 115 18.21 4.66 -1.67
CA GLU A 115 17.43 4.00 -2.71
C GLU A 115 17.91 2.56 -2.90
N ASP A 116 19.25 2.37 -2.88
CA ASP A 116 19.92 1.09 -2.87
C ASP A 116 21.22 1.24 -2.05
N ARG A 117 21.21 0.69 -0.84
CA ARG A 117 22.31 0.85 0.12
C ARG A 117 23.56 0.10 -0.33
N GLU A 118 23.39 -1.09 -0.85
CA GLU A 118 24.47 -1.97 -1.31
C GLU A 118 25.18 -1.37 -2.54
N ALA A 119 24.42 -0.68 -3.41
CA ALA A 119 24.96 0.06 -4.54
C ALA A 119 25.40 1.49 -4.17
N SER A 120 25.36 1.89 -2.89
CA SER A 120 25.66 3.23 -2.41
C SER A 120 24.85 4.34 -3.11
N ARG A 121 23.64 4.02 -3.58
CA ARG A 121 22.74 4.94 -4.27
C ARG A 121 21.84 5.63 -3.27
N ARG A 122 21.98 6.96 -3.14
CA ARG A 122 21.17 7.78 -2.24
C ARG A 122 19.74 7.92 -2.76
N MET A 123 18.78 8.00 -1.83
CA MET A 123 17.37 8.25 -2.17
C MET A 123 17.23 9.59 -2.89
N ALA A 124 16.52 9.56 -4.02
CA ALA A 124 16.18 10.74 -4.81
C ALA A 124 14.65 11.00 -4.73
N PRO A 125 14.19 12.26 -4.90
CA PRO A 125 12.77 12.59 -4.85
C PRO A 125 11.94 11.90 -5.94
N ASP A 126 12.56 11.47 -7.03
CA ASP A 126 11.99 10.79 -8.18
C ASP A 126 12.21 9.26 -8.15
N GLY A 127 12.59 8.70 -6.99
CA GLY A 127 12.66 7.26 -6.79
C GLY A 127 11.32 6.58 -7.11
N ILE A 128 11.38 5.46 -7.83
CA ILE A 128 10.21 4.66 -8.22
C ILE A 128 9.99 3.55 -7.19
N PHE A 129 8.91 3.66 -6.44
CA PHE A 129 8.57 2.73 -5.36
C PHE A 129 7.54 1.69 -5.81
N ARG A 130 7.61 0.48 -5.26
CA ARG A 130 6.48 -0.44 -5.26
C ARG A 130 5.40 0.14 -4.35
N ILE A 131 4.24 0.50 -4.91
CA ILE A 131 3.18 1.17 -4.15
C ILE A 131 2.14 0.22 -3.55
N ALA A 132 2.21 -1.06 -3.91
CA ALA A 132 1.30 -2.10 -3.40
C ALA A 132 -0.16 -1.62 -3.41
N SER A 133 -0.83 -1.66 -2.24
CA SER A 133 -2.27 -1.35 -2.12
C SER A 133 -2.66 0.07 -2.50
N GLN A 134 -1.74 0.99 -2.68
CA GLN A 134 -2.04 2.30 -3.28
C GLN A 134 -2.52 2.18 -4.74
N THR A 135 -2.21 1.08 -5.42
CA THR A 135 -2.77 0.71 -6.73
C THR A 135 -4.30 0.74 -6.76
N LYS A 136 -4.94 0.39 -5.64
CA LYS A 136 -6.40 0.31 -5.51
C LYS A 136 -7.11 1.61 -5.86
N ALA A 137 -6.52 2.76 -5.56
CA ALA A 137 -7.09 4.05 -5.90
C ALA A 137 -7.27 4.20 -7.42
N LEU A 138 -6.23 3.85 -8.21
CA LEU A 138 -6.30 3.94 -9.67
C LEU A 138 -7.33 2.97 -10.25
N THR A 139 -7.38 1.73 -9.75
CA THR A 139 -8.36 0.73 -10.18
C THR A 139 -9.78 1.15 -9.82
N SER A 140 -10.01 1.73 -8.64
CA SER A 140 -11.32 2.25 -8.24
C SER A 140 -11.75 3.42 -9.12
N ILE A 141 -10.83 4.34 -9.49
CA ILE A 141 -11.07 5.42 -10.44
C ILE A 141 -11.44 4.86 -11.83
N ALA A 142 -10.74 3.81 -12.29
CA ALA A 142 -11.05 3.14 -13.55
C ALA A 142 -12.48 2.58 -13.56
N ILE A 143 -12.89 1.89 -12.51
CA ILE A 143 -14.27 1.39 -12.36
C ILE A 143 -15.26 2.55 -12.39
N MET A 144 -15.01 3.63 -11.64
CA MET A 144 -15.92 4.77 -11.61
C MET A 144 -16.01 5.49 -12.97
N SER A 145 -14.93 5.51 -13.75
CA SER A 145 -14.99 6.07 -15.11
C SER A 145 -15.87 5.23 -16.04
N LEU A 146 -15.89 3.90 -15.87
CA LEU A 146 -16.80 3.02 -16.62
C LEU A 146 -18.25 3.18 -16.14
N VAL A 147 -18.47 3.44 -14.86
CA VAL A 147 -19.80 3.76 -14.31
C VAL A 147 -20.31 5.07 -14.91
N GLU A 148 -19.49 6.13 -15.00
CA GLU A 148 -19.86 7.40 -15.61
C GLU A 148 -20.21 7.27 -17.11
N GLN A 149 -19.57 6.32 -17.80
CA GLN A 149 -19.87 6.02 -19.20
C GLN A 149 -21.17 5.20 -19.37
N GLY A 150 -21.79 4.77 -18.28
CA GLY A 150 -22.99 3.93 -18.31
C GLY A 150 -22.74 2.48 -18.79
N THR A 151 -21.50 2.05 -18.92
CA THR A 151 -21.15 0.69 -19.34
C THR A 151 -21.14 -0.29 -18.17
N LEU A 152 -21.07 0.22 -16.95
CA LEU A 152 -21.06 -0.51 -15.69
C LEU A 152 -21.95 0.18 -14.65
N SER A 153 -22.58 -0.59 -13.77
CA SER A 153 -23.29 -0.07 -12.59
C SER A 153 -22.63 -0.58 -11.30
N LEU A 154 -22.68 0.22 -10.24
CA LEU A 154 -22.22 -0.21 -8.91
C LEU A 154 -22.97 -1.44 -8.40
N ASP A 155 -24.22 -1.61 -8.82
CA ASP A 155 -25.10 -2.70 -8.40
C ASP A 155 -25.07 -3.90 -9.38
N ASP A 156 -24.26 -3.82 -10.46
CA ASP A 156 -24.05 -4.95 -11.35
C ASP A 156 -23.45 -6.13 -10.59
N ARG A 157 -23.96 -7.32 -10.88
CA ARG A 157 -23.44 -8.57 -10.33
C ARG A 157 -22.13 -8.92 -11.02
N VAL A 158 -21.11 -9.22 -10.26
CA VAL A 158 -19.78 -9.54 -10.78
C VAL A 158 -19.81 -10.75 -11.74
N GLY A 159 -20.69 -11.71 -11.46
CA GLY A 159 -20.92 -12.89 -12.32
C GLY A 159 -21.35 -12.57 -13.74
N ARG A 160 -21.84 -11.36 -14.03
CA ARG A 160 -22.12 -10.89 -15.39
C ARG A 160 -20.85 -10.80 -16.24
N TRP A 161 -19.74 -10.41 -15.63
CA TRP A 161 -18.45 -10.18 -16.29
C TRP A 161 -17.46 -11.31 -16.07
N LEU A 162 -17.57 -11.97 -14.91
CA LEU A 162 -16.75 -13.09 -14.46
C LEU A 162 -17.67 -14.24 -14.03
N PRO A 163 -18.03 -15.17 -14.94
CA PRO A 163 -18.99 -16.24 -14.66
C PRO A 163 -18.64 -17.12 -13.45
N SER A 164 -17.35 -17.27 -13.14
CA SER A 164 -16.87 -17.99 -11.95
C SER A 164 -17.41 -17.43 -10.63
N PHE A 165 -17.86 -16.17 -10.61
CA PHE A 165 -18.47 -15.52 -9.45
C PHE A 165 -20.01 -15.55 -9.44
N ALA A 166 -20.65 -16.25 -10.39
CA ALA A 166 -22.11 -16.33 -10.44
C ALA A 166 -22.69 -17.19 -9.31
N THR A 167 -21.96 -18.21 -8.86
CA THR A 167 -22.37 -19.18 -7.83
C THR A 167 -21.29 -19.33 -6.77
N THR A 168 -21.09 -18.28 -5.96
CA THR A 168 -20.08 -18.28 -4.91
C THR A 168 -20.57 -18.97 -3.64
N THR A 169 -19.62 -19.50 -2.86
CA THR A 169 -19.91 -20.13 -1.55
C THR A 169 -19.19 -19.37 -0.43
N VAL A 170 -19.62 -19.57 0.79
CA VAL A 170 -19.09 -18.93 2.00
C VAL A 170 -18.81 -19.99 3.05
N LEU A 171 -17.60 -19.97 3.61
CA LEU A 171 -17.22 -20.75 4.78
C LEU A 171 -17.20 -19.81 6.00
N ALA A 172 -18.32 -19.72 6.69
CA ALA A 172 -18.47 -18.87 7.88
C ALA A 172 -17.79 -19.45 9.11
N ASP A 173 -17.61 -18.63 10.16
CA ASP A 173 -17.05 -19.10 11.43
C ASP A 173 -17.84 -20.26 12.01
N GLY A 174 -17.12 -21.30 12.45
CA GLY A 174 -17.72 -22.50 13.03
C GLY A 174 -18.41 -23.44 12.05
N ALA A 175 -18.46 -23.10 10.75
CA ALA A 175 -19.02 -23.98 9.74
C ALA A 175 -18.03 -25.08 9.32
N SER A 176 -18.53 -26.32 9.22
CA SER A 176 -17.73 -27.48 8.76
C SER A 176 -17.66 -27.59 7.24
N ALA A 177 -18.54 -26.92 6.52
CA ALA A 177 -18.61 -26.93 5.05
C ALA A 177 -19.08 -25.59 4.50
N PRO A 178 -18.66 -25.22 3.27
CA PRO A 178 -19.16 -24.02 2.60
C PRO A 178 -20.67 -24.11 2.33
N VAL A 179 -21.35 -22.98 2.47
CA VAL A 179 -22.76 -22.82 2.09
C VAL A 179 -22.87 -21.82 0.93
N PRO A 180 -23.95 -21.85 0.12
CA PRO A 180 -24.16 -20.84 -0.90
C PRO A 180 -24.17 -19.41 -0.34
N ALA A 181 -23.60 -18.47 -1.06
CA ALA A 181 -23.76 -17.06 -0.75
C ALA A 181 -25.24 -16.67 -0.84
N ARG A 182 -25.71 -15.84 0.08
CA ARG A 182 -27.13 -15.38 0.14
C ARG A 182 -27.53 -14.55 -1.08
N ARG A 183 -26.57 -13.90 -1.73
CA ARG A 183 -26.70 -13.17 -2.99
C ARG A 183 -25.38 -13.16 -3.74
N GLN A 184 -25.43 -12.83 -5.01
CA GLN A 184 -24.21 -12.57 -5.76
C GLN A 184 -23.53 -11.29 -5.24
N ILE A 185 -22.20 -11.24 -5.33
CA ILE A 185 -21.42 -10.04 -5.05
C ILE A 185 -21.61 -9.00 -6.16
N THR A 186 -21.56 -7.73 -5.79
CA THR A 186 -21.70 -6.59 -6.70
C THR A 186 -20.37 -5.83 -6.86
N ILE A 187 -20.29 -4.95 -7.84
CA ILE A 187 -19.17 -4.03 -8.02
C ILE A 187 -18.98 -3.16 -6.76
N ARG A 188 -20.07 -2.71 -6.15
CA ARG A 188 -20.05 -1.96 -4.87
C ARG A 188 -19.40 -2.79 -3.75
N ASP A 189 -19.76 -4.06 -3.60
CA ASP A 189 -19.17 -4.93 -2.57
C ASP A 189 -17.64 -5.06 -2.75
N LEU A 190 -17.17 -5.12 -3.99
CA LEU A 190 -15.74 -5.18 -4.28
C LEU A 190 -15.04 -3.85 -3.94
N LEU A 191 -15.60 -2.71 -4.35
CA LEU A 191 -15.05 -1.38 -4.07
C LEU A 191 -14.99 -1.06 -2.57
N THR A 192 -15.91 -1.60 -1.80
CA THR A 192 -16.02 -1.38 -0.35
C THR A 192 -15.36 -2.48 0.49
N HIS A 193 -14.78 -3.51 -0.14
CA HIS A 193 -14.26 -4.69 0.55
C HIS A 193 -15.31 -5.42 1.42
N THR A 194 -16.58 -5.40 1.03
CA THR A 194 -17.66 -6.11 1.73
C THR A 194 -18.11 -7.38 1.00
N ALA A 195 -17.36 -7.81 -0.02
CA ALA A 195 -17.65 -9.06 -0.76
C ALA A 195 -17.38 -10.34 0.05
N GLY A 196 -16.66 -10.25 1.17
CA GLY A 196 -16.29 -11.42 2.00
C GLY A 196 -15.05 -12.15 1.50
N ILE A 197 -14.22 -11.53 0.65
CA ILE A 197 -13.05 -12.15 0.00
C ILE A 197 -11.77 -11.73 0.72
N SER A 198 -11.02 -12.69 1.28
CA SER A 198 -9.71 -12.44 1.90
C SER A 198 -8.55 -12.60 0.91
N TYR A 199 -7.32 -12.35 1.39
CA TYR A 199 -6.09 -12.71 0.68
C TYR A 199 -5.63 -14.16 0.94
N GLY A 200 -6.49 -15.03 1.48
CA GLY A 200 -6.09 -16.35 1.93
C GLY A 200 -5.32 -16.32 3.25
N THR A 201 -5.38 -15.22 3.99
CA THR A 201 -4.82 -15.07 5.34
C THR A 201 -5.74 -15.63 6.43
N ASP A 202 -7.00 -15.83 6.12
CA ASP A 202 -7.97 -16.45 7.03
C ASP A 202 -7.76 -17.96 7.07
N ALA A 203 -7.54 -18.52 8.25
CA ALA A 203 -7.21 -19.92 8.44
C ALA A 203 -8.24 -20.88 7.84
N ARG A 204 -9.52 -20.47 7.77
CA ARG A 204 -10.61 -21.28 7.21
C ARG A 204 -10.43 -21.62 5.73
N VAL A 205 -9.82 -20.72 4.96
CA VAL A 205 -9.66 -20.84 3.49
C VAL A 205 -8.20 -20.89 3.06
N ALA A 206 -7.25 -20.67 3.95
CA ALA A 206 -5.83 -20.51 3.64
C ALA A 206 -5.24 -21.68 2.84
N GLU A 207 -5.59 -22.92 3.21
CA GLU A 207 -5.11 -24.13 2.52
C GLU A 207 -5.67 -24.22 1.11
N GLN A 208 -6.98 -23.97 0.94
CA GLN A 208 -7.64 -24.02 -0.36
C GLN A 208 -7.08 -22.93 -1.32
N TYR A 209 -6.86 -21.73 -0.79
CA TYR A 209 -6.25 -20.65 -1.58
C TYR A 209 -4.82 -21.01 -1.99
N ARG A 210 -4.04 -21.56 -1.07
CA ARG A 210 -2.64 -21.96 -1.32
C ARG A 210 -2.58 -23.08 -2.38
N ALA A 211 -3.49 -24.05 -2.34
CA ALA A 211 -3.59 -25.11 -3.33
C ALA A 211 -3.88 -24.60 -4.75
N GLN A 212 -4.50 -23.43 -4.87
CA GLN A 212 -4.78 -22.75 -6.14
C GLN A 212 -3.76 -21.65 -6.48
N ALA A 213 -2.58 -21.67 -5.86
CA ALA A 213 -1.55 -20.65 -6.00
C ALA A 213 -2.05 -19.23 -5.72
N LEU A 214 -2.95 -19.09 -4.75
CA LEU A 214 -3.49 -17.85 -4.20
C LEU A 214 -3.05 -17.72 -2.74
N GLY A 215 -3.10 -16.50 -2.22
CA GLY A 215 -2.74 -16.22 -0.83
C GLY A 215 -1.31 -15.72 -0.64
N PRO A 216 -0.99 -15.21 0.57
CA PRO A 216 0.29 -14.55 0.86
C PRO A 216 1.48 -15.48 0.74
N ALA A 217 1.24 -16.79 0.78
CA ALA A 217 2.27 -17.80 0.60
C ALA A 217 2.54 -18.17 -0.86
N ALA A 218 1.72 -17.70 -1.80
CA ALA A 218 1.92 -17.92 -3.22
C ALA A 218 2.97 -16.95 -3.79
N GLY A 219 4.18 -17.04 -3.28
CA GLY A 219 5.22 -16.07 -3.52
C GLY A 219 5.05 -14.89 -2.55
N ARG A 220 6.06 -14.59 -1.83
CA ARG A 220 6.08 -13.43 -0.92
C ARG A 220 6.04 -12.10 -1.68
N GLY A 221 6.19 -12.11 -2.99
CA GLY A 221 6.14 -10.99 -3.89
C GLY A 221 4.79 -10.80 -4.49
N TRP A 222 3.77 -10.53 -3.68
CA TRP A 222 2.50 -10.02 -4.20
C TRP A 222 2.14 -10.55 -5.59
N TYR A 223 2.47 -11.81 -5.84
CA TYR A 223 2.07 -12.79 -6.87
C TYR A 223 1.77 -12.24 -8.29
N THR A 224 2.03 -10.99 -8.57
CA THR A 224 1.52 -10.38 -9.80
C THR A 224 2.59 -10.09 -10.85
N ALA A 225 3.74 -9.54 -10.44
CA ALA A 225 4.76 -9.14 -11.41
C ALA A 225 5.54 -10.33 -12.01
N ASP A 226 5.48 -11.49 -11.38
CA ASP A 226 6.20 -12.70 -11.77
C ASP A 226 5.30 -13.78 -12.39
N LYS A 227 3.98 -13.56 -12.45
CA LYS A 227 3.07 -14.54 -13.08
C LYS A 227 3.08 -14.44 -14.59
N SER A 228 3.15 -15.60 -15.23
CA SER A 228 3.05 -15.76 -16.68
C SER A 228 1.60 -15.85 -17.18
N GLU A 229 0.62 -15.86 -16.30
CA GLU A 229 -0.80 -15.89 -16.62
C GLU A 229 -1.45 -14.51 -16.41
N PRO A 230 -2.46 -14.14 -17.21
CA PRO A 230 -3.24 -12.93 -16.96
C PRO A 230 -3.92 -12.95 -15.59
N ILE A 231 -4.08 -11.77 -14.97
CA ILE A 231 -4.74 -11.66 -13.66
C ILE A 231 -6.15 -12.24 -13.65
N CYS A 232 -6.89 -12.14 -14.75
CA CYS A 232 -8.23 -12.71 -14.87
C CYS A 232 -8.25 -14.23 -14.73
N THR A 233 -7.26 -14.93 -15.22
CA THR A 233 -7.11 -16.39 -15.03
C THR A 233 -6.95 -16.73 -13.54
N THR A 234 -6.15 -15.96 -12.83
CA THR A 234 -6.00 -16.10 -11.36
C THR A 234 -7.33 -15.81 -10.64
N MET A 235 -8.05 -14.76 -11.03
CA MET A 235 -9.33 -14.39 -10.43
C MET A 235 -10.45 -15.39 -10.73
N ASP A 236 -10.46 -15.97 -11.91
CA ASP A 236 -11.42 -17.05 -12.26
C ASP A 236 -11.26 -18.25 -11.32
N ARG A 237 -10.02 -18.65 -10.97
CA ARG A 237 -9.79 -19.69 -9.94
C ARG A 237 -10.29 -19.25 -8.56
N LEU A 238 -10.07 -18.00 -8.18
CA LEU A 238 -10.57 -17.47 -6.90
C LEU A 238 -12.09 -17.54 -6.81
N GLY A 239 -12.81 -17.31 -7.91
CA GLY A 239 -14.26 -17.37 -7.96
C GLY A 239 -14.86 -18.76 -7.63
N THR A 240 -14.04 -19.82 -7.72
CA THR A 240 -14.45 -21.19 -7.38
C THR A 240 -14.23 -21.55 -5.91
N LEU A 241 -13.58 -20.69 -5.14
CA LEU A 241 -13.21 -20.91 -3.75
C LEU A 241 -14.21 -20.25 -2.78
N PRO A 242 -14.37 -20.79 -1.56
CA PRO A 242 -15.27 -20.20 -0.59
C PRO A 242 -14.74 -18.85 -0.06
N PHE A 243 -15.65 -17.93 0.16
CA PHE A 243 -15.39 -16.66 0.85
C PHE A 243 -15.53 -16.84 2.37
N VAL A 244 -15.05 -15.87 3.14
CA VAL A 244 -15.05 -15.94 4.62
C VAL A 244 -16.22 -15.23 5.29
N ALA A 245 -16.98 -14.44 4.53
CA ALA A 245 -18.17 -13.75 5.01
C ALA A 245 -19.24 -13.65 3.90
N GLN A 246 -20.51 -13.54 4.31
CA GLN A 246 -21.61 -13.28 3.37
C GLN A 246 -21.44 -11.88 2.74
N PRO A 247 -21.75 -11.74 1.43
CA PRO A 247 -21.69 -10.44 0.78
C PRO A 247 -22.49 -9.37 1.53
N GLY A 248 -21.84 -8.26 1.86
CA GLY A 248 -22.42 -7.12 2.58
C GLY A 248 -22.48 -7.28 4.10
N SER A 249 -21.94 -8.36 4.70
CA SER A 249 -22.08 -8.59 6.14
C SER A 249 -20.85 -8.17 6.97
N ALA A 250 -19.69 -8.02 6.35
CA ALA A 250 -18.43 -7.66 7.01
C ALA A 250 -17.47 -6.97 6.06
N PHE A 251 -16.61 -6.14 6.60
CA PHE A 251 -15.44 -5.64 5.87
C PHE A 251 -14.34 -6.71 5.90
N VAL A 252 -13.98 -7.23 4.72
CA VAL A 252 -12.93 -8.24 4.55
C VAL A 252 -11.93 -7.75 3.49
N TYR A 253 -10.77 -7.33 3.94
CA TYR A 253 -9.73 -6.84 3.06
C TYR A 253 -9.07 -8.00 2.30
N GLY A 254 -9.03 -7.91 0.96
CA GLY A 254 -8.52 -8.99 0.13
C GLY A 254 -8.46 -8.67 -1.36
N TYR A 255 -8.66 -9.71 -2.18
CA TYR A 255 -8.54 -9.68 -3.64
C TYR A 255 -9.59 -8.85 -4.39
N SER A 256 -10.52 -8.20 -3.69
CA SER A 256 -11.63 -7.47 -4.31
C SER A 256 -11.19 -6.54 -5.44
N THR A 257 -10.09 -5.82 -5.26
CA THR A 257 -9.63 -4.85 -6.28
C THR A 257 -8.88 -5.51 -7.44
N ASP A 258 -8.33 -6.72 -7.25
CA ASP A 258 -7.80 -7.51 -8.36
C ASP A 258 -8.93 -8.02 -9.25
N ILE A 259 -10.05 -8.42 -8.67
CA ILE A 259 -11.28 -8.76 -9.39
C ILE A 259 -11.79 -7.53 -10.15
N LEU A 260 -11.80 -6.35 -9.53
CA LEU A 260 -12.16 -5.10 -10.21
C LEU A 260 -11.23 -4.80 -11.40
N GLY A 261 -9.93 -5.06 -11.28
CA GLY A 261 -8.98 -4.95 -12.40
C GLY A 261 -9.38 -5.84 -13.57
N CYS A 262 -9.77 -7.09 -13.27
CA CYS A 262 -10.28 -8.00 -14.29
C CYS A 262 -11.63 -7.53 -14.88
N VAL A 263 -12.53 -6.98 -14.08
CA VAL A 263 -13.77 -6.36 -14.59
C VAL A 263 -13.46 -5.23 -15.56
N VAL A 264 -12.47 -4.37 -15.26
CA VAL A 264 -12.02 -3.31 -16.20
C VAL A 264 -11.61 -3.93 -17.53
N GLU A 265 -10.79 -5.00 -17.51
CA GLU A 265 -10.36 -5.69 -18.75
C GLU A 265 -11.54 -6.25 -19.53
N ARG A 266 -12.48 -6.92 -18.87
CA ARG A 266 -13.66 -7.52 -19.51
C ARG A 266 -14.63 -6.50 -20.09
N VAL A 267 -14.83 -5.38 -19.41
CA VAL A 267 -15.76 -4.32 -19.84
C VAL A 267 -15.17 -3.49 -20.96
N SER A 268 -13.88 -3.14 -20.85
CA SER A 268 -13.22 -2.24 -21.80
C SER A 268 -12.63 -2.94 -23.02
N GLY A 269 -12.37 -4.24 -22.95
CA GLY A 269 -11.63 -4.99 -23.98
C GLY A 269 -10.13 -4.65 -24.02
N GLN A 270 -9.60 -3.91 -23.03
CA GLN A 270 -8.19 -3.52 -22.93
C GLN A 270 -7.56 -4.22 -21.71
N SER A 271 -6.24 -4.42 -21.71
CA SER A 271 -5.54 -4.78 -20.49
C SER A 271 -5.69 -3.66 -19.46
N LEU A 272 -5.63 -4.01 -18.17
CA LEU A 272 -5.70 -3.01 -17.10
C LEU A 272 -4.57 -1.98 -17.24
N ASP A 273 -3.38 -2.40 -17.64
CA ASP A 273 -2.24 -1.52 -17.91
C ASP A 273 -2.55 -0.50 -19.01
N ALA A 274 -3.05 -0.95 -20.16
CA ALA A 274 -3.42 -0.07 -21.25
C ALA A 274 -4.54 0.90 -20.85
N PHE A 275 -5.57 0.41 -20.14
CA PHE A 275 -6.66 1.24 -19.66
C PHE A 275 -6.20 2.32 -18.69
N LEU A 276 -5.45 1.95 -17.63
CA LEU A 276 -4.93 2.93 -16.66
C LEU A 276 -4.00 3.94 -17.34
N THR A 277 -3.15 3.48 -18.25
CA THR A 277 -2.22 4.36 -18.97
C THR A 277 -2.99 5.39 -19.81
N THR A 278 -3.91 4.95 -20.64
CA THR A 278 -4.58 5.84 -21.60
C THR A 278 -5.63 6.75 -20.97
N ARG A 279 -6.28 6.29 -19.90
CA ARG A 279 -7.42 7.00 -19.31
C ARG A 279 -7.08 7.78 -18.05
N ILE A 280 -5.98 7.46 -17.37
CA ILE A 280 -5.66 8.06 -16.07
C ILE A 280 -4.22 8.59 -16.03
N THR A 281 -3.21 7.72 -16.17
CA THR A 281 -1.84 8.13 -15.86
C THR A 281 -1.23 9.04 -16.91
N ALA A 282 -1.40 8.77 -18.21
CA ALA A 282 -0.90 9.66 -19.27
C ALA A 282 -1.62 11.02 -19.29
N PRO A 283 -2.97 11.09 -19.23
CA PRO A 283 -3.66 12.38 -19.12
C PRO A 283 -3.23 13.20 -17.91
N LEU A 284 -3.01 12.56 -16.77
CA LEU A 284 -2.54 13.23 -15.56
C LEU A 284 -1.03 13.52 -15.57
N GLY A 285 -0.27 13.11 -16.60
CA GLY A 285 1.18 13.29 -16.68
C GLY A 285 1.95 12.47 -15.64
N MET A 286 1.41 11.35 -15.18
CA MET A 286 2.04 10.42 -14.25
C MET A 286 2.98 9.49 -15.01
N ARG A 287 4.14 10.00 -15.40
CA ARG A 287 5.08 9.36 -16.34
C ARG A 287 5.87 8.21 -15.75
N ASP A 288 5.89 8.09 -14.43
CA ASP A 288 6.67 7.10 -13.68
C ASP A 288 5.77 6.10 -12.93
N THR A 289 4.50 6.00 -13.36
CA THR A 289 3.53 5.06 -12.80
C THR A 289 3.26 3.93 -13.79
N HIS A 290 3.66 2.69 -13.42
CA HIS A 290 3.68 1.54 -14.31
C HIS A 290 3.37 0.25 -13.55
N PHE A 291 2.93 -0.82 -14.27
CA PHE A 291 2.94 -2.18 -13.71
C PHE A 291 4.32 -2.82 -13.76
N PHE A 292 5.15 -2.44 -14.74
CA PHE A 292 6.51 -2.92 -14.88
C PHE A 292 7.43 -1.75 -15.18
N VAL A 293 8.59 -1.73 -14.54
CA VAL A 293 9.55 -0.63 -14.69
C VAL A 293 10.15 -0.64 -16.11
N PRO A 294 10.04 0.45 -16.88
CA PRO A 294 10.71 0.59 -18.15
C PRO A 294 12.23 0.50 -18.01
N ASP A 295 12.92 0.03 -19.05
CA ASP A 295 14.36 -0.22 -19.01
C ASP A 295 15.18 1.04 -18.73
N ASP A 296 14.79 2.17 -19.29
CA ASP A 296 15.40 3.48 -19.09
C ASP A 296 15.21 4.05 -17.69
N LYS A 297 14.29 3.46 -16.89
CA LYS A 297 13.95 3.89 -15.53
C LYS A 297 14.47 2.97 -14.43
N ARG A 298 15.12 1.86 -14.79
CA ARG A 298 15.61 0.85 -13.82
C ARG A 298 16.54 1.44 -12.75
N SER A 299 17.35 2.43 -13.13
CA SER A 299 18.27 3.07 -12.20
C SER A 299 17.60 3.82 -11.04
N ARG A 300 16.31 4.18 -11.19
CA ARG A 300 15.49 4.87 -10.17
C ARG A 300 14.59 3.92 -9.40
N PHE A 301 14.63 2.61 -9.68
CA PHE A 301 13.78 1.64 -9.00
C PHE A 301 14.32 1.36 -7.61
N VAL A 302 13.50 1.66 -6.60
CA VAL A 302 13.87 1.60 -5.18
C VAL A 302 13.92 0.16 -4.69
N THR A 303 15.02 -0.19 -4.04
CA THR A 303 15.23 -1.48 -3.38
C THR A 303 14.37 -1.58 -2.13
N VAL A 304 13.72 -2.72 -1.94
CA VAL A 304 12.98 -3.01 -0.70
C VAL A 304 13.92 -3.62 0.33
N TYR A 305 13.75 -3.21 1.57
CA TYR A 305 14.46 -3.76 2.72
C TYR A 305 13.51 -4.45 3.68
N MET A 306 14.04 -5.40 4.44
CA MET A 306 13.29 -6.12 5.47
C MET A 306 14.19 -6.35 6.70
N ASN A 307 13.58 -6.55 7.85
CA ASN A 307 14.35 -6.92 9.04
C ASN A 307 14.64 -8.41 9.01
N ASP A 308 15.90 -8.79 9.29
CA ASP A 308 16.29 -10.16 9.55
C ASP A 308 15.88 -10.61 10.97
N SER A 309 16.18 -11.85 11.33
CA SER A 309 15.85 -12.40 12.65
C SER A 309 16.53 -11.67 13.83
N SER A 310 17.58 -10.91 13.57
CA SER A 310 18.26 -10.06 14.56
C SER A 310 17.74 -8.63 14.60
N GLY A 311 16.73 -8.30 13.79
CA GLY A 311 16.17 -6.95 13.67
C GLY A 311 16.97 -6.01 12.77
N ARG A 312 18.03 -6.49 12.09
CA ARG A 312 18.81 -5.64 11.17
C ARG A 312 18.11 -5.52 9.84
N SER A 313 18.11 -4.31 9.28
CA SER A 313 17.62 -4.07 7.93
C SER A 313 18.55 -4.71 6.89
N VAL A 314 18.02 -5.63 6.10
CA VAL A 314 18.70 -6.34 5.00
C VAL A 314 17.90 -6.17 3.72
N ARG A 315 18.57 -6.27 2.56
CA ARG A 315 17.90 -6.25 1.26
C ARG A 315 16.90 -7.40 1.18
N ALA A 316 15.64 -7.08 0.86
CA ALA A 316 14.64 -8.10 0.60
C ALA A 316 14.95 -8.82 -0.72
N PRO A 317 14.74 -10.15 -0.81
CA PRO A 317 14.98 -10.87 -2.06
C PRO A 317 14.03 -10.39 -3.16
N ASP A 318 14.54 -10.21 -4.36
CA ASP A 318 13.74 -10.01 -5.57
C ASP A 318 13.22 -11.35 -6.12
N GLY A 319 12.34 -11.30 -7.13
CA GLY A 319 11.83 -12.48 -7.82
C GLY A 319 10.57 -13.09 -7.23
N PRO A 320 10.16 -14.28 -7.73
CA PRO A 320 8.86 -14.88 -7.44
C PRO A 320 8.60 -15.21 -5.96
N ARG A 321 9.66 -15.47 -5.19
CA ARG A 321 9.59 -15.71 -3.74
C ARG A 321 9.96 -14.48 -2.91
N GLY A 322 10.14 -13.35 -3.57
CA GLY A 322 10.59 -12.10 -2.97
C GLY A 322 9.61 -10.96 -3.25
N GLN A 323 10.13 -9.89 -3.84
CA GLN A 323 9.39 -8.64 -4.08
C GLN A 323 8.80 -8.52 -5.50
N GLY A 324 8.73 -9.62 -6.26
CA GLY A 324 8.20 -9.69 -7.62
C GLY A 324 9.18 -9.20 -8.69
N GLU A 325 8.95 -9.66 -9.93
CA GLU A 325 9.80 -9.42 -11.11
C GLU A 325 9.36 -8.16 -11.88
N TYR A 326 9.39 -7.01 -11.22
CA TYR A 326 8.93 -5.75 -11.83
C TYR A 326 9.81 -5.24 -13.00
N VAL A 327 11.02 -5.77 -13.14
CA VAL A 327 11.98 -5.36 -14.18
C VAL A 327 12.03 -6.36 -15.32
N THR A 328 12.18 -7.65 -15.00
CA THR A 328 12.44 -8.72 -15.97
C THR A 328 11.28 -9.70 -16.11
N GLY A 329 10.20 -9.50 -15.40
CA GLY A 329 9.06 -10.40 -15.38
C GLY A 329 8.27 -10.47 -16.68
N PRO A 330 7.33 -11.44 -16.77
CA PRO A 330 6.63 -11.78 -18.01
C PRO A 330 5.67 -10.70 -18.52
N ARG A 331 5.38 -9.66 -17.75
CA ARG A 331 4.53 -8.49 -18.11
C ARG A 331 3.11 -8.87 -18.58
N THR A 332 2.52 -9.88 -17.94
CA THR A 332 1.20 -10.43 -18.32
C THR A 332 0.15 -10.27 -17.24
N SER A 333 0.56 -10.18 -15.98
CA SER A 333 -0.36 -10.11 -14.83
C SER A 333 -0.43 -8.70 -14.28
N PHE A 334 -1.57 -8.03 -14.45
CA PHE A 334 -1.78 -6.65 -14.03
C PHE A 334 -2.70 -6.60 -12.80
N SER A 335 -2.13 -6.70 -11.59
CA SER A 335 -2.93 -6.68 -10.36
C SER A 335 -3.51 -5.30 -10.08
N GLY A 336 -4.83 -5.19 -10.12
CA GLY A 336 -5.53 -3.97 -9.70
C GLY A 336 -5.44 -3.70 -8.20
N GLY A 337 -5.07 -4.69 -7.40
CA GLY A 337 -4.96 -4.57 -5.95
C GLY A 337 -3.58 -4.15 -5.44
N ALA A 338 -2.48 -4.40 -6.19
CA ALA A 338 -1.14 -4.18 -5.67
C ALA A 338 -0.01 -4.03 -6.72
N GLY A 339 -0.33 -4.05 -8.01
CA GLY A 339 0.66 -4.27 -9.06
C GLY A 339 1.47 -3.06 -9.52
N LEU A 340 1.12 -1.83 -9.14
CA LEU A 340 1.79 -0.65 -9.65
C LEU A 340 3.06 -0.28 -8.88
N VAL A 341 3.96 0.37 -9.62
CA VAL A 341 5.04 1.19 -9.10
C VAL A 341 4.76 2.66 -9.43
N SER A 342 5.27 3.59 -8.60
CA SER A 342 5.06 5.04 -8.81
C SER A 342 6.10 5.87 -8.05
N THR A 343 6.14 7.16 -8.32
CA THR A 343 6.87 8.16 -7.54
C THR A 343 5.93 8.96 -6.63
N ALA A 344 6.46 9.62 -5.62
CA ALA A 344 5.67 10.49 -4.76
C ALA A 344 5.00 11.63 -5.56
N ARG A 345 5.68 12.19 -6.55
CA ARG A 345 5.17 13.29 -7.39
C ARG A 345 4.05 12.84 -8.31
N ASP A 346 4.19 11.70 -8.97
CA ASP A 346 3.13 11.14 -9.82
C ASP A 346 1.88 10.86 -8.99
N TYR A 347 2.07 10.22 -7.83
CA TYR A 347 0.95 9.90 -6.96
C TYR A 347 0.26 11.16 -6.42
N ALA A 348 1.03 12.22 -6.12
CA ALA A 348 0.46 13.51 -5.74
C ALA A 348 -0.40 14.16 -6.84
N ARG A 349 -0.09 13.94 -8.14
CA ARG A 349 -0.95 14.41 -9.24
C ARG A 349 -2.31 13.72 -9.24
N LEU A 350 -2.34 12.40 -9.00
CA LEU A 350 -3.59 11.66 -8.83
C LEU A 350 -4.42 12.24 -7.68
N LEU A 351 -3.77 12.47 -6.53
CA LEU A 351 -4.45 13.03 -5.35
C LEU A 351 -4.91 14.47 -5.55
N GLN A 352 -4.14 15.26 -6.30
CA GLN A 352 -4.51 16.63 -6.65
C GLN A 352 -5.76 16.64 -7.56
N MET A 353 -5.85 15.73 -8.52
CA MET A 353 -7.05 15.54 -9.34
C MET A 353 -8.26 15.22 -8.47
N LEU A 354 -8.13 14.33 -7.49
CA LEU A 354 -9.22 14.00 -6.55
C LEU A 354 -9.58 15.20 -5.67
N LEU A 355 -8.59 15.93 -5.11
CA LEU A 355 -8.81 17.13 -4.30
C LEU A 355 -9.53 18.22 -5.10
N GLN A 356 -9.28 18.32 -6.39
CA GLN A 356 -9.95 19.23 -7.34
C GLN A 356 -11.23 18.63 -7.93
N ARG A 357 -11.79 17.62 -7.24
CA ARG A 357 -13.09 17.04 -7.59
C ARG A 357 -13.12 16.45 -9.01
N GLY A 358 -12.06 15.73 -9.37
CA GLY A 358 -11.98 14.92 -10.59
C GLY A 358 -11.29 15.58 -11.79
N GLU A 359 -10.67 16.73 -11.61
CA GLU A 359 -9.99 17.47 -12.67
C GLU A 359 -8.59 17.93 -12.24
N LEU A 360 -7.63 17.93 -13.15
CA LEU A 360 -6.30 18.50 -12.96
C LEU A 360 -5.79 19.08 -14.28
N ASP A 361 -5.24 20.29 -14.24
CA ASP A 361 -4.66 21.00 -15.42
C ASP A 361 -5.63 21.07 -16.62
N GLY A 362 -6.94 21.24 -16.36
CA GLY A 362 -7.99 21.28 -17.37
C GLY A 362 -8.42 19.89 -17.91
N ILE A 363 -7.83 18.82 -17.40
CA ILE A 363 -8.17 17.45 -17.80
C ILE A 363 -9.09 16.82 -16.75
N ARG A 364 -10.30 16.47 -17.17
CA ARG A 364 -11.28 15.80 -16.32
C ARG A 364 -11.19 14.29 -16.46
N ILE A 365 -10.94 13.62 -15.32
CA ILE A 365 -10.90 12.15 -15.20
C ILE A 365 -12.25 11.63 -14.70
N LEU A 366 -12.83 12.30 -13.70
CA LEU A 366 -14.12 11.95 -13.09
C LEU A 366 -15.00 13.18 -12.88
N ALA A 367 -16.29 12.98 -12.83
CA ALA A 367 -17.24 14.01 -12.42
C ALA A 367 -17.11 14.30 -10.91
N PRO A 368 -17.41 15.53 -10.46
CA PRO A 368 -17.34 15.90 -9.03
C PRO A 368 -18.17 14.99 -8.13
N ARG A 369 -19.32 14.52 -8.58
CA ARG A 369 -20.20 13.62 -7.79
C ARG A 369 -19.59 12.23 -7.60
N SER A 370 -18.87 11.71 -8.59
CA SER A 370 -18.19 10.44 -8.48
C SER A 370 -17.08 10.49 -7.43
N VAL A 371 -16.29 11.56 -7.43
CA VAL A 371 -15.25 11.75 -6.40
C VAL A 371 -15.89 11.84 -5.00
N GLU A 372 -16.96 12.60 -4.84
CA GLU A 372 -17.71 12.74 -3.60
C GLU A 372 -18.22 11.37 -3.11
N LEU A 373 -18.81 10.56 -4.01
CA LEU A 373 -19.27 9.22 -3.69
C LEU A 373 -18.12 8.30 -3.27
N MET A 374 -16.99 8.36 -3.97
CA MET A 374 -15.82 7.54 -3.67
C MET A 374 -15.20 7.85 -2.31
N THR A 375 -15.26 9.12 -1.89
CA THR A 375 -14.57 9.63 -0.69
C THR A 375 -15.50 9.84 0.50
N SER A 376 -16.77 9.39 0.40
CA SER A 376 -17.73 9.31 1.51
C SER A 376 -17.87 7.88 2.01
N ASN A 377 -18.21 7.73 3.30
CA ASN A 377 -18.41 6.40 3.91
C ASN A 377 -19.55 5.64 3.24
N GLN A 378 -19.26 4.49 2.68
CA GLN A 378 -20.19 3.57 2.01
C GLN A 378 -20.43 2.29 2.80
N THR A 379 -19.72 2.07 3.91
CA THR A 379 -19.75 0.84 4.69
C THR A 379 -20.52 0.98 6.02
N GLY A 380 -20.95 2.20 6.36
CA GLY A 380 -21.52 2.45 7.68
C GLY A 380 -20.48 2.11 8.77
N THR A 381 -20.82 1.18 9.64
CA THR A 381 -19.97 0.71 10.74
C THR A 381 -19.21 -0.59 10.43
N LEU A 382 -19.35 -1.17 9.23
CA LEU A 382 -18.68 -2.44 8.89
C LEU A 382 -17.16 -2.32 8.86
N TYR A 383 -16.61 -1.16 8.47
CA TYR A 383 -15.17 -0.95 8.47
C TYR A 383 -14.64 -0.67 9.88
N ALA A 384 -15.28 0.24 10.61
CA ALA A 384 -14.89 0.62 11.97
C ALA A 384 -16.06 1.29 12.70
N THR A 385 -16.01 1.27 14.04
CA THR A 385 -17.02 1.88 14.92
C THR A 385 -16.51 3.13 15.65
N ASP A 386 -15.26 3.51 15.39
CA ASP A 386 -14.55 4.58 16.11
C ASP A 386 -14.61 5.95 15.42
N GLY A 387 -15.40 6.10 14.37
CA GLY A 387 -15.53 7.32 13.60
C GLY A 387 -14.61 7.36 12.38
N ARG A 388 -14.12 6.20 11.95
CA ARG A 388 -13.54 5.98 10.63
C ARG A 388 -14.55 5.25 9.75
N GLY A 389 -14.48 5.49 8.44
CA GLY A 389 -15.32 4.84 7.44
C GLY A 389 -14.52 4.32 6.28
N PHE A 390 -15.21 3.74 5.29
CA PHE A 390 -14.63 3.32 4.04
C PHE A 390 -15.56 3.66 2.88
N GLY A 391 -15.01 4.33 1.87
CA GLY A 391 -15.71 4.72 0.65
C GLY A 391 -15.51 3.68 -0.46
N LEU A 392 -15.49 4.15 -1.71
CA LEU A 392 -15.22 3.29 -2.86
C LEU A 392 -13.71 3.29 -3.17
N GLY A 393 -12.94 2.54 -2.34
CA GLY A 393 -11.50 2.38 -2.48
C GLY A 393 -10.63 3.26 -1.56
N PHE A 394 -11.22 4.01 -0.63
CA PHE A 394 -10.53 4.89 0.33
C PHE A 394 -11.09 4.72 1.73
N SER A 395 -10.22 4.72 2.75
CA SER A 395 -10.67 4.99 4.12
C SER A 395 -11.07 6.45 4.26
N THR A 396 -12.02 6.75 5.15
CA THR A 396 -12.53 8.10 5.43
C THR A 396 -12.51 8.41 6.91
N VAL A 397 -12.45 9.69 7.26
CA VAL A 397 -12.55 10.18 8.64
C VAL A 397 -13.91 10.84 8.84
N GLU A 398 -14.74 10.25 9.72
CA GLU A 398 -16.11 10.67 9.97
C GLU A 398 -16.24 11.52 11.24
N ARG A 399 -15.25 11.46 12.13
CA ARG A 399 -15.25 12.18 13.40
C ARG A 399 -13.87 12.71 13.71
N LEU A 400 -13.79 13.95 14.16
CA LEU A 400 -12.53 14.55 14.60
C LEU A 400 -11.88 13.71 15.73
N GLY A 401 -10.60 13.43 15.59
CA GLY A 401 -9.84 12.60 16.51
C GLY A 401 -9.95 11.09 16.30
N ALA A 402 -10.77 10.62 15.35
CA ALA A 402 -10.87 9.19 15.01
C ALA A 402 -9.58 8.68 14.36
N ASP A 403 -8.86 9.53 13.65
CA ASP A 403 -7.58 9.20 13.02
C ASP A 403 -6.56 10.33 13.22
N GLY A 404 -6.14 10.51 14.46
CA GLY A 404 -5.16 11.52 14.86
C GLY A 404 -5.65 12.95 14.61
N PHE A 405 -4.83 13.76 13.94
CA PHE A 405 -5.10 15.17 13.66
C PHE A 405 -5.87 15.40 12.35
N ARG A 406 -6.24 14.34 11.64
CA ARG A 406 -6.95 14.45 10.37
C ARG A 406 -8.32 15.07 10.55
N SER A 407 -8.69 15.96 9.62
CA SER A 407 -10.01 16.58 9.60
C SER A 407 -11.09 15.57 9.20
N VAL A 408 -12.33 15.84 9.59
CA VAL A 408 -13.50 15.14 9.06
C VAL A 408 -13.54 15.32 7.53
N GLY A 409 -13.82 14.25 6.79
CA GLY A 409 -13.79 14.21 5.34
C GLY A 409 -12.40 13.94 4.74
N THR A 410 -11.35 13.80 5.56
CA THR A 410 -10.06 13.28 5.09
C THR A 410 -10.22 11.86 4.58
N TYR A 411 -9.58 11.55 3.45
CA TYR A 411 -9.53 10.20 2.89
C TYR A 411 -8.12 9.80 2.46
N GLY A 412 -7.87 8.50 2.40
CA GLY A 412 -6.55 7.99 2.05
C GLY A 412 -6.45 6.47 2.15
N TRP A 413 -5.24 5.96 2.02
CA TRP A 413 -4.88 4.56 2.24
C TRP A 413 -3.36 4.43 2.38
N GLY A 414 -2.88 3.18 2.44
CA GLY A 414 -1.46 2.88 2.48
C GLY A 414 -1.07 1.73 1.57
N GLY A 415 0.21 1.43 1.53
CA GLY A 415 0.81 0.29 0.84
C GLY A 415 1.54 -0.62 1.81
N ALA A 416 1.67 -1.91 1.45
CA ALA A 416 2.29 -2.92 2.29
C ALA A 416 3.74 -2.62 2.67
N TYR A 417 4.44 -1.84 1.86
CA TYR A 417 5.82 -1.40 2.14
C TYR A 417 5.91 -0.23 3.12
N GLY A 418 4.78 0.14 3.78
CA GLY A 418 4.70 1.20 4.77
C GLY A 418 4.44 2.59 4.18
N SER A 419 4.36 2.71 2.86
CA SER A 419 3.97 3.95 2.20
C SER A 419 2.52 4.31 2.53
N THR A 420 2.23 5.61 2.66
CA THR A 420 0.89 6.13 2.92
C THR A 420 0.62 7.40 2.13
N TYR A 421 -0.66 7.65 1.89
CA TYR A 421 -1.13 8.93 1.34
C TYR A 421 -2.43 9.35 2.03
N MET A 422 -2.67 10.64 2.01
CA MET A 422 -3.95 11.21 2.42
C MET A 422 -4.25 12.50 1.68
N VAL A 423 -5.54 12.79 1.58
CA VAL A 423 -6.09 14.05 1.10
C VAL A 423 -7.03 14.60 2.15
N ASP A 424 -6.79 15.83 2.58
CA ASP A 424 -7.69 16.58 3.48
C ASP A 424 -8.32 17.74 2.71
N PRO A 425 -9.58 17.59 2.25
CA PRO A 425 -10.25 18.64 1.50
C PRO A 425 -10.45 19.94 2.30
N SER A 426 -10.62 19.85 3.61
CA SER A 426 -10.86 21.03 4.46
C SER A 426 -9.63 21.90 4.62
N GLN A 427 -8.45 21.29 4.63
CA GLN A 427 -7.15 21.97 4.69
C GLN A 427 -6.53 22.15 3.29
N ARG A 428 -7.17 21.64 2.24
CA ARG A 428 -6.64 21.58 0.87
C ARG A 428 -5.24 20.96 0.85
N LEU A 429 -5.04 19.93 1.67
CA LEU A 429 -3.76 19.30 1.98
C LEU A 429 -3.67 17.92 1.35
N ILE A 430 -2.49 17.63 0.79
CA ILE A 430 -2.09 16.31 0.33
C ILE A 430 -0.79 15.93 1.02
N ILE A 431 -0.76 14.71 1.56
CA ILE A 431 0.47 14.10 2.08
C ILE A 431 0.71 12.81 1.32
N VAL A 432 1.93 12.63 0.82
CA VAL A 432 2.44 11.39 0.26
C VAL A 432 3.73 11.04 1.00
N PHE A 433 3.77 9.85 1.56
CA PHE A 433 4.94 9.34 2.26
C PHE A 433 5.30 7.97 1.70
N MET A 434 6.43 7.89 0.97
CA MET A 434 6.92 6.68 0.35
C MET A 434 8.11 6.14 1.13
N ILE A 435 8.06 4.86 1.48
CA ILE A 435 9.18 4.15 2.11
C ILE A 435 9.37 2.77 1.47
N ASN A 436 10.51 2.15 1.73
CA ASN A 436 10.94 0.90 1.13
C ASN A 436 11.25 -0.20 2.17
N GLN A 437 10.50 -0.24 3.28
CA GLN A 437 10.71 -1.18 4.39
C GLN A 437 9.53 -2.14 4.56
N LEU A 438 9.80 -3.45 4.68
CA LEU A 438 8.77 -4.51 4.86
C LEU A 438 9.20 -5.51 5.96
N PRO A 439 8.37 -5.80 6.99
CA PRO A 439 7.22 -5.00 7.36
C PRO A 439 7.65 -3.63 7.89
N ASN A 440 6.83 -2.61 7.69
CA ASN A 440 7.02 -1.36 8.39
C ASN A 440 6.18 -1.39 9.67
N SER A 441 6.83 -1.56 10.81
CA SER A 441 6.22 -1.52 12.15
C SER A 441 6.40 -0.17 12.84
N SER A 442 7.07 0.80 12.17
CA SER A 442 7.32 2.12 12.74
C SER A 442 6.05 2.98 12.72
N ASP A 443 5.95 3.92 13.65
CA ASP A 443 4.92 4.95 13.68
C ASP A 443 5.28 6.20 12.85
N LEU A 444 6.32 6.09 12.03
CA LEU A 444 6.93 7.20 11.28
C LEU A 444 5.92 7.90 10.38
N ALA A 445 5.09 7.15 9.65
CA ALA A 445 4.06 7.74 8.80
C ALA A 445 3.04 8.57 9.60
N SER A 446 2.61 8.06 10.76
CA SER A 446 1.69 8.78 11.65
C SER A 446 2.33 10.03 12.26
N LYS A 447 3.61 9.95 12.63
CA LYS A 447 4.38 11.11 13.12
C LYS A 447 4.57 12.14 12.00
N PHE A 448 4.85 11.71 10.78
CA PHE A 448 4.98 12.60 9.62
C PHE A 448 3.70 13.39 9.39
N VAL A 449 2.55 12.71 9.39
CA VAL A 449 1.22 13.33 9.27
C VAL A 449 1.00 14.32 10.44
N THR A 450 1.22 13.89 11.68
CA THR A 450 1.05 14.72 12.88
C THR A 450 1.86 15.99 12.81
N LEU A 451 3.15 15.91 12.50
CA LEU A 451 4.03 17.09 12.42
C LEU A 451 3.66 18.00 11.25
N THR A 452 3.14 17.45 10.15
CA THR A 452 2.59 18.25 9.05
C THR A 452 1.42 19.10 9.53
N TYR A 453 0.42 18.52 10.20
CA TYR A 453 -0.71 19.28 10.75
C TYR A 453 -0.27 20.33 11.77
N GLN A 454 0.73 20.02 12.59
CA GLN A 454 1.28 20.97 13.56
C GLN A 454 2.00 22.17 12.90
N ALA A 455 2.41 22.04 11.64
CA ALA A 455 3.01 23.14 10.89
C ALA A 455 1.97 24.05 10.22
N LEU A 456 0.73 23.58 10.06
CA LEU A 456 -0.37 24.42 9.58
C LEU A 456 -0.76 25.40 10.69
N VAL A 457 -0.62 26.68 10.41
CA VAL A 457 -1.01 27.76 11.32
C VAL A 457 -1.97 28.69 10.59
N PRO A 458 -2.92 29.32 11.27
CA PRO A 458 -3.76 30.33 10.63
C PRO A 458 -2.88 31.41 10.00
N ALA A 459 -3.25 31.89 8.81
CA ALA A 459 -2.62 33.08 8.25
C ALA A 459 -2.74 34.19 9.29
N SER A 460 -1.64 34.85 9.61
CA SER A 460 -1.69 36.05 10.46
C SER A 460 -2.64 37.08 9.81
N ARG A 461 -3.69 37.42 10.52
CA ARG A 461 -4.65 38.45 10.08
C ARG A 461 -3.95 39.80 9.95
#